data_94b554c580592400940756733a6d50c0
#
_entry.id   94b554c580592400940756733a6d50c0
#
_cell.length_a   1.000
_cell.length_b   1.000
_cell.length_c   1.000
_cell.angle_alpha   90.00
_cell.angle_beta   90.00
_cell.angle_gamma   90.00
#
_symmetry.space_group_name_H-M   'P 1'
#
loop_
_entity.id
_entity.type
_entity.pdbx_description
1 polymer ?
#
loop_
_entity_poly.entity_id
_entity_poly.type
_entity_poly.pdbx_seq_one_letter_code
_entity_poly.pdbx_strand_id
1 'polypeptide(L)'
;MGDKIIRINMTNLTTAVEAVPSEWAALGGRALTSTVVAKEVPPTCEALGKYNKLVFSPGLLTATAAANSGRLSAGFKSPLTGGIKESNAGGTAAQKLERLGIKAVIIEGMPEKETWYSIHIDNNGATIKEDVEYIGKGNYELFNIIGEKMGPKIGVLAIGPAGEYKMAAANISVKDPDGNIRSHGRGGGGAVMGSKKIKYITIDETGGPGITLADPEKFKTQARIFAKAMLDHPVTGQGLPTYGTDVLINILNEAGGLPTKNFRFGTVEHPEKICGETVHDTIASRPNGVTAHGCHAGCIIKCSQIYTDKDGKYITSGFEYETIWGFGCACNIADLDDIAKNDWVMDDIGIDSIEGAVLMSVAMEAEIIPWGDGKATYRLFDEDIRKGTPLGRILGNGAGSVGKTYGLTRIPVVKNQGIPAYDPRSVKGIGITYATSTMGADHTAGYTIATNILKVGGFVDPLSKEGQVELSRNLSIATAAVDSTGFCIFVAFPALDIPECFTAIYEMINARYGCELTAEGVVEFGKYVLRTEREFNLAAGMTNLSDRLPEFFEEPIPPHNAVWDFSGEEIDEFWNF
;
A
#
# COMPACT_ATOMS: atom_id res chain seq x y z
N MET A 1 19.60 -0.97 -15.22
CA MET A 1 18.70 0.05 -14.65
C MET A 1 18.06 0.77 -15.80
N GLY A 2 16.82 1.25 -15.63
CA GLY A 2 16.22 2.14 -16.62
C GLY A 2 17.15 3.32 -16.89
N ASP A 3 17.35 3.63 -18.15
CA ASP A 3 18.32 4.64 -18.58
C ASP A 3 17.68 6.00 -18.83
N LYS A 4 16.35 6.07 -18.69
CA LYS A 4 15.55 7.24 -19.01
C LYS A 4 14.46 7.53 -17.97
N ILE A 5 14.10 8.78 -17.87
CA ILE A 5 12.93 9.29 -17.15
C ILE A 5 11.93 9.79 -18.18
N ILE A 6 10.67 9.48 -17.96
CA ILE A 6 9.57 10.10 -18.71
C ILE A 6 8.99 11.23 -17.87
N ARG A 7 9.11 12.47 -18.36
CA ARG A 7 8.48 13.63 -17.72
C ARG A 7 7.25 14.04 -18.51
N ILE A 8 6.13 14.22 -17.81
CA ILE A 8 4.82 14.53 -18.37
C ILE A 8 4.33 15.82 -17.71
N ASN A 9 4.22 16.89 -18.48
CA ASN A 9 3.75 18.19 -18.00
C ASN A 9 2.29 18.40 -18.44
N MET A 10 1.37 18.31 -17.50
CA MET A 10 -0.06 18.43 -17.75
C MET A 10 -0.50 19.89 -17.99
N THR A 11 0.28 20.89 -17.59
CA THR A 11 -0.04 22.30 -17.89
C THR A 11 0.08 22.58 -19.38
N ASN A 12 1.19 22.13 -19.97
CA ASN A 12 1.49 22.38 -21.38
C ASN A 12 1.09 21.21 -22.29
N LEU A 13 0.63 20.09 -21.71
CA LEU A 13 0.35 18.83 -22.40
C LEU A 13 1.55 18.33 -23.22
N THR A 14 2.75 18.37 -22.62
CA THR A 14 4.00 17.96 -23.25
C THR A 14 4.62 16.78 -22.53
N THR A 15 5.39 16.00 -23.29
CA THR A 15 6.16 14.86 -22.76
C THR A 15 7.62 15.01 -23.17
N ALA A 16 8.52 14.56 -22.29
CA ALA A 16 9.94 14.54 -22.54
C ALA A 16 10.57 13.23 -22.07
N VAL A 17 11.58 12.78 -22.79
CA VAL A 17 12.46 11.69 -22.38
C VAL A 17 13.76 12.34 -21.91
N GLU A 18 14.11 12.13 -20.64
CA GLU A 18 15.27 12.71 -19.99
C GLU A 18 16.28 11.63 -19.58
N ALA A 19 17.56 11.98 -19.55
CA ALA A 19 18.58 11.13 -18.95
C ALA A 19 18.39 11.07 -17.42
N VAL A 20 18.74 9.94 -16.82
CA VAL A 20 18.71 9.78 -15.36
C VAL A 20 19.84 10.62 -14.74
N PRO A 21 19.55 11.54 -13.80
CA PRO A 21 20.58 12.24 -13.05
C PRO A 21 21.51 11.26 -12.32
N SER A 22 22.79 11.56 -12.24
CA SER A 22 23.79 10.67 -11.64
C SER A 22 23.46 10.34 -10.18
N GLU A 23 22.92 11.29 -9.42
CA GLU A 23 22.50 11.12 -8.03
C GLU A 23 21.27 10.23 -7.85
N TRP A 24 20.49 9.98 -8.92
CA TRP A 24 19.34 9.07 -8.91
C TRP A 24 19.69 7.69 -9.45
N ALA A 25 20.88 7.52 -9.99
CA ALA A 25 21.27 6.27 -10.67
C ALA A 25 21.19 5.04 -9.75
N ALA A 26 21.56 5.17 -8.47
CA ALA A 26 21.52 4.09 -7.48
C ALA A 26 20.17 3.95 -6.75
N LEU A 27 19.17 4.79 -7.04
CA LEU A 27 17.86 4.78 -6.38
C LEU A 27 16.84 4.00 -7.20
N GLY A 28 15.81 3.46 -6.56
CA GLY A 28 14.66 2.81 -7.19
C GLY A 28 13.48 2.79 -6.20
N GLY A 29 12.29 2.46 -6.68
CA GLY A 29 11.11 2.33 -5.84
C GLY A 29 10.88 3.53 -4.90
N ARG A 30 10.68 3.24 -3.61
CA ARG A 30 10.44 4.25 -2.56
C ARG A 30 11.58 5.28 -2.46
N ALA A 31 12.84 4.84 -2.53
CA ALA A 31 13.96 5.77 -2.44
C ALA A 31 13.95 6.82 -3.56
N LEU A 32 13.65 6.40 -4.78
CA LEU A 32 13.62 7.34 -5.91
C LEU A 32 12.38 8.24 -5.85
N THR A 33 11.19 7.69 -5.60
CA THR A 33 9.97 8.48 -5.54
C THR A 33 10.03 9.51 -4.41
N SER A 34 10.50 9.12 -3.21
CA SER A 34 10.68 10.03 -2.07
C SER A 34 11.72 11.12 -2.37
N THR A 35 12.84 10.75 -3.01
CA THR A 35 13.89 11.72 -3.39
C THR A 35 13.38 12.75 -4.40
N VAL A 36 12.65 12.31 -5.44
CA VAL A 36 12.07 13.24 -6.42
C VAL A 36 11.06 14.18 -5.77
N VAL A 37 10.16 13.66 -4.94
CA VAL A 37 9.18 14.47 -4.22
C VAL A 37 9.88 15.47 -3.29
N ALA A 38 10.84 15.03 -2.51
CA ALA A 38 11.57 15.91 -1.58
C ALA A 38 12.34 17.03 -2.29
N LYS A 39 12.89 16.75 -3.48
CA LYS A 39 13.67 17.74 -4.24
C LYS A 39 12.83 18.68 -5.10
N GLU A 40 11.72 18.18 -5.67
CA GLU A 40 11.00 18.89 -6.72
C GLU A 40 9.62 19.40 -6.30
N VAL A 41 9.08 18.97 -5.14
CA VAL A 41 7.77 19.42 -4.65
C VAL A 41 7.97 20.37 -3.48
N PRO A 42 7.46 21.62 -3.53
CA PRO A 42 7.50 22.51 -2.39
C PRO A 42 6.72 21.88 -1.20
N PRO A 43 7.34 21.67 -0.03
CA PRO A 43 6.68 20.96 1.08
C PRO A 43 5.37 21.62 1.55
N THR A 44 5.24 22.93 1.39
CA THR A 44 4.06 23.71 1.78
C THR A 44 3.02 23.89 0.67
N CYS A 45 3.23 23.28 -0.52
CA CYS A 45 2.25 23.40 -1.60
C CYS A 45 0.94 22.68 -1.29
N GLU A 46 -0.13 23.06 -1.98
CA GLU A 46 -1.39 22.32 -1.98
C GLU A 46 -1.21 20.93 -2.60
N ALA A 47 -1.62 19.87 -1.89
CA ALA A 47 -1.43 18.49 -2.34
C ALA A 47 -2.18 18.19 -3.66
N LEU A 48 -3.31 18.83 -3.91
CA LEU A 48 -4.08 18.75 -5.16
C LEU A 48 -3.74 19.87 -6.16
N GLY A 49 -2.72 20.67 -5.85
CA GLY A 49 -2.31 21.81 -6.66
C GLY A 49 -1.29 21.46 -7.76
N LYS A 50 -0.99 22.45 -8.59
CA LYS A 50 -0.10 22.31 -9.76
C LYS A 50 1.36 22.01 -9.40
N TYR A 51 1.79 22.36 -8.19
CA TYR A 51 3.17 22.16 -7.74
C TYR A 51 3.45 20.75 -7.19
N ASN A 52 2.41 20.02 -6.83
CA ASN A 52 2.57 18.61 -6.46
C ASN A 52 2.85 17.76 -7.70
N LYS A 53 3.60 16.69 -7.50
CA LYS A 53 3.93 15.72 -8.55
C LYS A 53 3.40 14.33 -8.18
N LEU A 54 3.18 13.52 -9.20
CA LEU A 54 2.92 12.09 -9.08
C LEU A 54 4.07 11.37 -9.78
N VAL A 55 4.81 10.56 -9.02
CA VAL A 55 6.04 9.90 -9.47
C VAL A 55 5.86 8.40 -9.37
N PHE A 56 6.03 7.68 -10.48
CA PHE A 56 6.07 6.22 -10.48
C PHE A 56 7.50 5.73 -10.70
N SER A 57 7.94 4.74 -9.91
CA SER A 57 9.26 4.13 -10.07
C SER A 57 9.24 2.63 -9.80
N PRO A 58 9.74 1.79 -10.72
CA PRO A 58 10.09 0.41 -10.43
C PRO A 58 11.21 0.32 -9.38
N GLY A 59 11.26 -0.80 -8.66
CA GLY A 59 12.33 -1.04 -7.69
C GLY A 59 13.62 -1.56 -8.32
N LEU A 60 14.69 -1.58 -7.52
CA LEU A 60 16.04 -1.97 -7.95
C LEU A 60 16.14 -3.39 -8.52
N LEU A 61 15.25 -4.32 -8.17
CA LEU A 61 15.27 -5.71 -8.64
C LEU A 61 14.07 -6.06 -9.54
N THR A 62 13.24 -5.07 -9.87
CA THR A 62 12.05 -5.27 -10.71
C THR A 62 12.40 -5.83 -12.08
N ALA A 63 11.54 -6.68 -12.63
CA ALA A 63 11.64 -7.37 -13.92
C ALA A 63 12.83 -8.35 -14.06
N THR A 64 13.58 -8.62 -13.00
CA THR A 64 14.62 -9.64 -12.94
C THR A 64 14.04 -11.02 -12.59
N ALA A 65 14.92 -12.03 -12.45
CA ALA A 65 14.55 -13.34 -11.93
C ALA A 65 14.42 -13.40 -10.39
N ALA A 66 14.57 -12.28 -9.69
CA ALA A 66 14.30 -12.20 -8.26
C ALA A 66 12.81 -12.39 -8.02
N ALA A 67 12.43 -13.44 -7.30
CA ALA A 67 11.03 -13.71 -6.98
C ALA A 67 10.43 -12.56 -6.15
N ASN A 68 9.12 -12.30 -6.30
CA ASN A 68 8.39 -11.28 -5.52
C ASN A 68 8.87 -9.83 -5.69
N SER A 69 9.54 -9.47 -6.81
CA SER A 69 10.09 -8.13 -7.09
C SER A 69 9.24 -7.27 -8.03
N GLY A 70 7.95 -7.55 -8.15
CA GLY A 70 7.06 -6.89 -9.13
C GLY A 70 6.32 -5.66 -8.62
N ARG A 71 6.75 -5.01 -7.53
CA ARG A 71 6.09 -3.83 -6.99
C ARG A 71 6.51 -2.54 -7.68
N LEU A 72 5.50 -1.65 -7.92
CA LEU A 72 5.68 -0.28 -8.40
C LEU A 72 5.44 0.69 -7.25
N SER A 73 6.34 1.61 -7.02
CA SER A 73 6.15 2.71 -6.06
C SER A 73 5.52 3.92 -6.74
N ALA A 74 4.56 4.55 -6.07
CA ALA A 74 3.96 5.83 -6.43
C ALA A 74 4.24 6.84 -5.32
N GLY A 75 4.95 7.94 -5.64
CA GLY A 75 5.33 8.99 -4.67
C GLY A 75 4.66 10.32 -4.97
N PHE A 76 4.24 11.03 -3.92
CA PHE A 76 3.55 12.32 -4.02
C PHE A 76 3.47 13.01 -2.65
N LYS A 77 3.07 14.29 -2.63
CA LYS A 77 2.57 14.91 -1.40
C LYS A 77 1.12 14.48 -1.18
N SER A 78 0.82 13.89 -0.02
CA SER A 78 -0.48 13.29 0.29
C SER A 78 -1.57 14.36 0.54
N PRO A 79 -2.72 14.29 -0.12
CA PRO A 79 -3.88 15.10 0.23
C PRO A 79 -4.58 14.62 1.52
N LEU A 80 -4.32 13.38 1.97
CA LEU A 80 -4.87 12.84 3.20
C LEU A 80 -4.08 13.31 4.42
N THR A 81 -2.74 13.18 4.38
CA THR A 81 -1.87 13.48 5.52
C THR A 81 -1.26 14.88 5.48
N GLY A 82 -1.10 15.47 4.30
CA GLY A 82 -0.36 16.73 4.09
C GLY A 82 1.16 16.58 4.01
N GLY A 83 1.71 15.39 4.30
CA GLY A 83 3.12 15.06 4.22
C GLY A 83 3.52 14.31 2.95
N ILE A 84 4.76 13.81 2.93
CA ILE A 84 5.24 12.93 1.88
C ILE A 84 4.56 11.56 1.95
N LYS A 85 4.31 10.96 0.81
CA LYS A 85 3.73 9.63 0.72
C LYS A 85 4.38 8.82 -0.39
N GLU A 86 4.67 7.58 -0.09
CA GLU A 86 4.86 6.51 -1.06
C GLU A 86 3.80 5.45 -0.83
N SER A 87 3.33 4.84 -1.90
CA SER A 87 2.44 3.69 -1.87
C SER A 87 2.84 2.73 -2.98
N ASN A 88 3.07 1.45 -2.66
CA ASN A 88 3.47 0.49 -3.67
C ASN A 88 2.36 -0.54 -3.96
N ALA A 89 2.29 -0.99 -5.20
CA ALA A 89 1.31 -1.97 -5.66
C ALA A 89 1.98 -3.10 -6.44
N GLY A 90 1.41 -4.30 -6.35
CA GLY A 90 1.64 -5.38 -7.30
C GLY A 90 1.09 -5.04 -8.69
N GLY A 91 0.86 -6.04 -9.52
CA GLY A 91 0.33 -5.84 -10.87
C GLY A 91 1.39 -5.93 -11.97
N THR A 92 1.08 -5.42 -13.14
CA THR A 92 1.94 -5.55 -14.33
C THR A 92 2.78 -4.32 -14.65
N ALA A 93 2.44 -3.16 -14.09
CA ALA A 93 3.00 -1.87 -14.50
C ALA A 93 4.50 -1.73 -14.21
N ALA A 94 4.97 -2.17 -13.03
CA ALA A 94 6.37 -2.06 -12.64
C ALA A 94 7.31 -2.76 -13.62
N GLN A 95 7.02 -4.02 -13.93
CA GLN A 95 7.84 -4.83 -14.81
C GLN A 95 7.86 -4.31 -16.25
N LYS A 96 6.74 -3.74 -16.71
CA LYS A 96 6.64 -3.14 -18.04
C LYS A 96 7.46 -1.86 -18.14
N LEU A 97 7.38 -0.96 -17.17
CA LEU A 97 8.21 0.25 -17.13
C LEU A 97 9.70 -0.12 -17.11
N GLU A 98 10.10 -1.08 -16.28
CA GLU A 98 11.50 -1.50 -16.20
C GLU A 98 12.01 -2.11 -17.52
N ARG A 99 11.20 -2.94 -18.21
CA ARG A 99 11.56 -3.53 -19.50
C ARG A 99 11.62 -2.50 -20.63
N LEU A 100 10.92 -1.37 -20.49
CA LEU A 100 11.06 -0.21 -21.38
C LEU A 100 12.31 0.64 -21.09
N GLY A 101 13.10 0.28 -20.07
CA GLY A 101 14.24 1.07 -19.62
C GLY A 101 13.82 2.36 -18.92
N ILE A 102 12.61 2.43 -18.37
CA ILE A 102 12.08 3.61 -17.68
C ILE A 102 12.32 3.48 -16.17
N LYS A 103 13.15 4.36 -15.64
CA LYS A 103 13.49 4.43 -14.23
C LYS A 103 12.43 5.17 -13.39
N ALA A 104 11.85 6.20 -13.97
CA ALA A 104 10.75 6.93 -13.35
C ALA A 104 9.83 7.56 -14.41
N VAL A 105 8.55 7.66 -14.05
CA VAL A 105 7.57 8.51 -14.73
C VAL A 105 7.21 9.65 -13.78
N ILE A 106 7.47 10.89 -14.16
CA ILE A 106 7.22 12.08 -13.33
C ILE A 106 6.12 12.89 -13.99
N ILE A 107 4.98 13.02 -13.31
CA ILE A 107 3.82 13.76 -13.79
C ILE A 107 3.66 15.03 -12.97
N GLU A 108 3.66 16.18 -13.63
CA GLU A 108 3.65 17.49 -13.01
C GLU A 108 2.64 18.45 -13.67
N GLY A 109 2.38 19.58 -13.04
CA GLY A 109 1.46 20.59 -13.54
C GLY A 109 0.00 20.18 -13.42
N MET A 110 -0.88 20.99 -13.98
CA MET A 110 -2.33 20.76 -14.10
C MET A 110 -2.79 21.38 -15.41
N PRO A 111 -3.70 20.72 -16.17
CA PRO A 111 -4.21 21.29 -17.41
C PRO A 111 -5.10 22.51 -17.12
N GLU A 112 -5.03 23.53 -17.98
CA GLU A 112 -5.90 24.71 -17.90
C GLU A 112 -7.33 24.38 -18.35
N LYS A 113 -7.45 23.44 -19.31
CA LYS A 113 -8.75 23.02 -19.84
C LYS A 113 -9.42 22.04 -18.87
N GLU A 114 -10.68 22.30 -18.55
CA GLU A 114 -11.53 21.43 -17.73
C GLU A 114 -12.01 20.20 -18.53
N THR A 115 -11.07 19.33 -18.92
CA THR A 115 -11.31 18.08 -19.63
C THR A 115 -10.43 16.97 -19.04
N TRP A 116 -10.60 15.74 -19.49
CA TRP A 116 -9.85 14.60 -18.99
C TRP A 116 -8.94 14.02 -20.06
N TYR A 117 -7.89 13.35 -19.58
CA TYR A 117 -6.83 12.80 -20.42
C TYR A 117 -6.53 11.36 -20.07
N SER A 118 -6.04 10.63 -21.06
CA SER A 118 -5.31 9.39 -20.90
C SER A 118 -3.86 9.57 -21.31
N ILE A 119 -2.98 8.72 -20.77
CA ILE A 119 -1.56 8.67 -21.13
C ILE A 119 -1.25 7.28 -21.65
N HIS A 120 -0.54 7.20 -22.77
CA HIS A 120 0.01 5.95 -23.27
C HIS A 120 1.54 6.02 -23.21
N ILE A 121 2.16 5.01 -22.60
CA ILE A 121 3.62 4.89 -22.47
C ILE A 121 4.08 3.67 -23.27
N ASP A 122 5.03 3.86 -24.16
CA ASP A 122 5.65 2.82 -24.97
C ASP A 122 7.17 3.02 -25.10
N ASN A 123 7.81 2.26 -25.98
CA ASN A 123 9.25 2.38 -26.21
C ASN A 123 9.70 3.75 -26.77
N ASN A 124 8.80 4.52 -27.37
CA ASN A 124 9.07 5.85 -27.94
C ASN A 124 8.92 6.98 -26.89
N GLY A 125 8.30 6.70 -25.74
CA GLY A 125 8.06 7.69 -24.68
C GLY A 125 6.63 7.69 -24.19
N ALA A 126 6.02 8.86 -24.02
CA ALA A 126 4.64 9.00 -23.58
C ALA A 126 3.84 9.88 -24.54
N THR A 127 2.56 9.57 -24.69
CA THR A 127 1.58 10.34 -25.49
C THR A 127 0.39 10.70 -24.59
N ILE A 128 0.00 11.97 -24.60
CA ILE A 128 -1.18 12.47 -23.89
C ILE A 128 -2.33 12.59 -24.92
N LYS A 129 -3.49 12.08 -24.55
CA LYS A 129 -4.70 12.17 -25.38
C LYS A 129 -5.86 12.70 -24.54
N GLU A 130 -6.63 13.64 -25.07
CA GLU A 130 -7.91 14.01 -24.49
C GLU A 130 -8.89 12.82 -24.59
N ASP A 131 -9.46 12.41 -23.45
CA ASP A 131 -10.28 11.22 -23.35
C ASP A 131 -11.31 11.36 -22.23
N VAL A 132 -12.54 11.65 -22.62
CA VAL A 132 -13.67 11.87 -21.71
C VAL A 132 -14.64 10.69 -21.69
N GLU A 133 -14.44 9.69 -22.56
CA GLU A 133 -15.36 8.56 -22.78
C GLU A 133 -15.55 7.73 -21.50
N TYR A 134 -14.52 7.69 -20.63
CA TYR A 134 -14.51 6.77 -19.49
C TYR A 134 -14.73 7.42 -18.13
N ILE A 135 -15.12 8.69 -18.12
CA ILE A 135 -15.43 9.42 -16.88
C ILE A 135 -16.68 8.83 -16.24
N GLY A 136 -16.64 8.64 -14.92
CA GLY A 136 -17.69 8.02 -14.12
C GLY A 136 -17.67 6.49 -14.12
N LYS A 137 -16.87 5.85 -14.99
CA LYS A 137 -16.73 4.38 -15.00
C LYS A 137 -15.90 3.90 -13.83
N GLY A 138 -16.34 2.78 -13.23
CA GLY A 138 -15.56 2.04 -12.25
C GLY A 138 -14.34 1.35 -12.86
N ASN A 139 -13.41 0.94 -12.01
CA ASN A 139 -12.14 0.36 -12.44
C ASN A 139 -12.31 -1.01 -13.14
N TYR A 140 -13.23 -1.86 -12.69
CA TYR A 140 -13.49 -3.15 -13.35
C TYR A 140 -13.98 -2.98 -14.80
N GLU A 141 -14.97 -2.10 -15.01
CA GLU A 141 -15.48 -1.81 -16.36
C GLU A 141 -14.38 -1.21 -17.24
N LEU A 142 -13.61 -0.26 -16.69
CA LEU A 142 -12.53 0.41 -17.42
C LEU A 142 -11.42 -0.56 -17.83
N PHE A 143 -10.97 -1.44 -16.93
CA PHE A 143 -9.93 -2.43 -17.22
C PHE A 143 -10.37 -3.42 -18.30
N ASN A 144 -11.64 -3.85 -18.30
CA ASN A 144 -12.20 -4.71 -19.33
C ASN A 144 -12.19 -4.02 -20.70
N ILE A 145 -12.70 -2.79 -20.78
CA ILE A 145 -12.73 -2.02 -22.04
C ILE A 145 -11.31 -1.80 -22.60
N ILE A 146 -10.36 -1.43 -21.75
CA ILE A 146 -8.98 -1.22 -22.19
C ILE A 146 -8.34 -2.54 -22.64
N GLY A 147 -8.60 -3.64 -21.91
CA GLY A 147 -8.15 -4.98 -22.29
C GLY A 147 -8.70 -5.46 -23.64
N GLU A 148 -9.96 -5.18 -23.93
CA GLU A 148 -10.59 -5.48 -25.23
C GLU A 148 -10.01 -4.62 -26.38
N LYS A 149 -9.76 -3.33 -26.14
CA LYS A 149 -9.26 -2.39 -27.16
C LYS A 149 -7.77 -2.54 -27.45
N MET A 150 -6.93 -2.79 -26.43
CA MET A 150 -5.48 -2.77 -26.52
C MET A 150 -4.82 -4.13 -26.27
N GLY A 151 -5.61 -5.14 -26.01
CA GLY A 151 -5.16 -6.50 -25.70
C GLY A 151 -4.99 -6.77 -24.19
N PRO A 152 -5.15 -8.04 -23.76
CA PRO A 152 -5.17 -8.41 -22.34
C PRO A 152 -3.84 -8.17 -21.62
N LYS A 153 -2.74 -8.09 -22.36
CA LYS A 153 -1.39 -7.90 -21.79
C LYS A 153 -1.01 -6.44 -21.55
N ILE A 154 -1.85 -5.47 -21.95
CA ILE A 154 -1.54 -4.06 -21.69
C ILE A 154 -1.47 -3.78 -20.19
N GLY A 155 -0.45 -3.05 -19.73
CA GLY A 155 -0.39 -2.52 -18.37
C GLY A 155 -1.36 -1.37 -18.20
N VAL A 156 -2.06 -1.30 -17.06
CA VAL A 156 -3.02 -0.22 -16.78
C VAL A 156 -2.85 0.28 -15.36
N LEU A 157 -2.79 1.61 -15.22
CA LEU A 157 -2.96 2.36 -13.99
C LEU A 157 -4.21 3.23 -14.17
N ALA A 158 -5.12 3.25 -13.22
CA ALA A 158 -6.35 4.04 -13.36
C ALA A 158 -6.89 4.56 -12.02
N ILE A 159 -7.79 5.52 -12.09
CA ILE A 159 -8.57 5.99 -10.96
C ILE A 159 -10.06 5.70 -11.18
N GLY A 160 -10.74 5.33 -10.11
CA GLY A 160 -12.19 5.24 -10.07
C GLY A 160 -12.85 6.61 -9.83
N PRO A 161 -14.18 6.63 -9.68
CA PRO A 161 -14.94 7.85 -9.39
C PRO A 161 -14.43 8.64 -8.18
N ALA A 162 -13.94 7.98 -7.13
CA ALA A 162 -13.38 8.66 -5.96
C ALA A 162 -12.17 9.54 -6.32
N GLY A 163 -11.29 9.07 -7.21
CA GLY A 163 -10.17 9.85 -7.73
C GLY A 163 -10.63 11.01 -8.62
N GLU A 164 -11.65 10.80 -9.45
CA GLU A 164 -12.24 11.87 -10.26
C GLU A 164 -12.78 13.01 -9.40
N TYR A 165 -13.41 12.67 -8.27
CA TYR A 165 -13.86 13.65 -7.28
C TYR A 165 -12.75 14.17 -6.36
N LYS A 166 -11.51 13.70 -6.51
CA LYS A 166 -10.34 14.10 -5.72
C LYS A 166 -10.53 13.86 -4.22
N MET A 167 -11.15 12.75 -3.86
CA MET A 167 -11.34 12.33 -2.48
C MET A 167 -10.02 11.86 -1.88
N ALA A 168 -9.67 12.30 -0.67
CA ALA A 168 -8.35 12.05 -0.07
C ALA A 168 -8.06 10.57 0.25
N ALA A 169 -9.07 9.71 0.33
CA ALA A 169 -8.91 8.26 0.46
C ALA A 169 -8.81 7.52 -0.91
N ALA A 170 -8.81 8.24 -2.04
CA ALA A 170 -8.78 7.64 -3.36
C ALA A 170 -7.42 7.00 -3.68
N ASN A 171 -7.45 5.76 -4.18
CA ASN A 171 -6.28 4.99 -4.61
C ASN A 171 -6.00 5.11 -6.13
N ILE A 172 -4.85 4.56 -6.56
CA ILE A 172 -4.56 4.30 -7.97
C ILE A 172 -4.61 2.79 -8.16
N SER A 173 -5.55 2.31 -8.96
CA SER A 173 -5.72 0.90 -9.28
C SER A 173 -4.75 0.45 -10.38
N VAL A 174 -4.23 -0.76 -10.24
CA VAL A 174 -3.27 -1.40 -11.16
C VAL A 174 -3.83 -2.74 -11.60
N LYS A 175 -3.73 -3.04 -12.90
CA LYS A 175 -4.14 -4.35 -13.44
C LYS A 175 -3.06 -5.40 -13.16
N ASP A 176 -3.45 -6.53 -12.56
CA ASP A 176 -2.58 -7.70 -12.41
C ASP A 176 -2.51 -8.56 -13.69
N PRO A 177 -1.67 -9.63 -13.74
CA PRO A 177 -1.55 -10.46 -14.94
C PRO A 177 -2.85 -11.12 -15.39
N ASP A 178 -3.76 -11.42 -14.47
CA ASP A 178 -5.03 -12.12 -14.73
C ASP A 178 -6.22 -11.16 -14.89
N GLY A 179 -5.96 -9.85 -14.83
CA GLY A 179 -6.98 -8.81 -15.03
C GLY A 179 -7.64 -8.30 -13.75
N ASN A 180 -7.24 -8.80 -12.58
CA ASN A 180 -7.77 -8.34 -11.31
C ASN A 180 -7.19 -6.97 -10.92
N ILE A 181 -7.85 -6.31 -9.96
CA ILE A 181 -7.41 -5.02 -9.42
C ILE A 181 -6.40 -5.22 -8.30
N ARG A 182 -5.31 -4.44 -8.33
CA ARG A 182 -4.38 -4.17 -7.25
C ARG A 182 -4.26 -2.67 -7.08
N SER A 183 -3.83 -2.20 -5.92
CA SER A 183 -3.91 -0.76 -5.65
C SER A 183 -2.64 -0.20 -5.01
N HIS A 184 -2.26 1.00 -5.47
CA HIS A 184 -1.50 1.94 -4.65
C HIS A 184 -2.50 2.54 -3.66
N GLY A 185 -2.73 1.85 -2.54
CA GLY A 185 -3.90 2.03 -1.70
C GLY A 185 -3.92 3.40 -1.02
N ARG A 186 -3.01 3.59 -0.08
CA ARG A 186 -3.10 4.62 0.95
C ARG A 186 -2.55 5.97 0.56
N GLY A 187 -3.09 7.04 1.19
CA GLY A 187 -2.56 8.40 1.13
C GLY A 187 -3.11 9.29 0.03
N GLY A 188 -4.05 8.83 -0.78
CA GLY A 188 -4.78 9.69 -1.73
C GLY A 188 -4.10 9.90 -3.08
N GLY A 189 -3.28 8.94 -3.53
CA GLY A 189 -2.65 9.00 -4.86
C GLY A 189 -3.64 9.15 -6.01
N GLY A 190 -4.82 8.53 -5.90
CA GLY A 190 -5.91 8.67 -6.87
C GLY A 190 -6.45 10.10 -6.95
N ALA A 191 -6.54 10.80 -5.83
CA ALA A 191 -6.92 12.21 -5.83
C ALA A 191 -5.86 13.10 -6.48
N VAL A 192 -4.57 12.81 -6.27
CA VAL A 192 -3.46 13.52 -6.94
C VAL A 192 -3.52 13.30 -8.45
N MET A 193 -3.70 12.05 -8.92
CA MET A 193 -3.87 11.73 -10.33
C MET A 193 -5.11 12.43 -10.92
N GLY A 194 -6.24 12.42 -10.19
CA GLY A 194 -7.47 13.12 -10.57
C GLY A 194 -7.32 14.65 -10.62
N SER A 195 -6.47 15.26 -9.75
CA SER A 195 -6.19 16.68 -9.79
C SER A 195 -5.45 17.10 -11.08
N LYS A 196 -4.70 16.17 -11.67
CA LYS A 196 -4.01 16.33 -12.95
C LYS A 196 -4.89 15.96 -14.16
N LYS A 197 -6.17 15.66 -13.90
CA LYS A 197 -7.16 15.28 -14.92
C LYS A 197 -6.76 14.04 -15.73
N ILE A 198 -6.07 13.08 -15.13
CA ILE A 198 -5.66 11.82 -15.76
C ILE A 198 -6.61 10.72 -15.28
N LYS A 199 -7.35 10.09 -16.18
CA LYS A 199 -8.26 8.98 -15.86
C LYS A 199 -7.52 7.65 -15.80
N TYR A 200 -6.62 7.40 -16.79
CA TYR A 200 -5.82 6.18 -16.82
C TYR A 200 -4.52 6.36 -17.59
N ILE A 201 -3.59 5.47 -17.31
CA ILE A 201 -2.30 5.35 -17.98
C ILE A 201 -2.17 3.93 -18.51
N THR A 202 -1.83 3.75 -19.79
CA THR A 202 -1.54 2.45 -20.38
C THR A 202 -0.05 2.31 -20.67
N ILE A 203 0.49 1.08 -20.52
CA ILE A 203 1.92 0.79 -20.68
C ILE A 203 2.07 -0.41 -21.60
N ASP A 204 2.69 -0.20 -22.75
CA ASP A 204 3.05 -1.23 -23.73
C ASP A 204 4.57 -1.44 -23.75
N GLU A 205 5.03 -2.59 -23.29
CA GLU A 205 6.46 -2.94 -23.22
C GLU A 205 7.06 -3.44 -24.55
N THR A 206 6.25 -3.49 -25.61
CA THR A 206 6.68 -4.02 -26.92
C THR A 206 7.85 -3.21 -27.47
N GLY A 207 8.92 -3.93 -27.86
CA GLY A 207 10.12 -3.30 -28.41
C GLY A 207 11.04 -2.66 -27.37
N GLY A 208 10.74 -2.80 -26.07
CA GLY A 208 11.62 -2.32 -25.00
C GLY A 208 12.98 -3.07 -24.98
N PRO A 209 14.04 -2.43 -24.45
CA PRO A 209 15.40 -3.00 -24.41
C PRO A 209 15.53 -4.22 -23.48
N GLY A 210 14.54 -4.43 -22.61
CA GLY A 210 14.64 -5.45 -21.56
C GLY A 210 15.55 -5.00 -20.41
N ILE A 211 16.07 -5.96 -19.65
CA ILE A 211 16.97 -5.70 -18.52
C ILE A 211 18.36 -6.25 -18.80
N THR A 212 19.37 -5.63 -18.20
CA THR A 212 20.75 -6.10 -18.20
C THR A 212 21.22 -6.45 -16.79
N LEU A 213 22.13 -7.41 -16.69
CA LEU A 213 22.79 -7.81 -15.45
C LEU A 213 24.29 -7.70 -15.64
N ALA A 214 25.00 -7.09 -14.68
CA ALA A 214 26.45 -6.99 -14.73
C ALA A 214 27.13 -8.36 -14.54
N ASP A 215 26.56 -9.21 -13.67
CA ASP A 215 27.00 -10.59 -13.44
C ASP A 215 25.79 -11.54 -13.43
N PRO A 216 25.39 -12.09 -14.59
CA PRO A 216 24.23 -12.99 -14.70
C PRO A 216 24.34 -14.29 -13.89
N GLU A 217 25.55 -14.86 -13.78
CA GLU A 217 25.73 -16.13 -13.07
C GLU A 217 25.65 -15.95 -11.55
N LYS A 218 26.27 -14.90 -11.04
CA LYS A 218 26.12 -14.51 -9.62
C LYS A 218 24.67 -14.19 -9.31
N PHE A 219 23.99 -13.41 -10.16
CA PHE A 219 22.57 -13.07 -9.97
C PHE A 219 21.70 -14.34 -9.88
N LYS A 220 21.85 -15.26 -10.82
CA LYS A 220 21.10 -16.52 -10.86
C LYS A 220 21.33 -17.39 -9.62
N THR A 221 22.57 -17.42 -9.11
CA THR A 221 22.92 -18.15 -7.89
C THR A 221 22.20 -17.56 -6.69
N GLN A 222 22.27 -16.23 -6.50
CA GLN A 222 21.64 -15.54 -5.38
C GLN A 222 20.11 -15.59 -5.45
N ALA A 223 19.52 -15.46 -6.64
CA ALA A 223 18.08 -15.59 -6.84
C ALA A 223 17.55 -16.99 -6.44
N ARG A 224 18.34 -18.06 -6.65
CA ARG A 224 17.98 -19.42 -6.21
C ARG A 224 18.04 -19.56 -4.69
N ILE A 225 19.09 -19.03 -4.04
CA ILE A 225 19.21 -19.02 -2.57
C ILE A 225 18.01 -18.28 -1.96
N PHE A 226 17.72 -17.11 -2.49
CA PHE A 226 16.59 -16.30 -2.07
C PHE A 226 15.25 -17.03 -2.23
N ALA A 227 14.97 -17.59 -3.41
CA ALA A 227 13.72 -18.30 -3.68
C ALA A 227 13.57 -19.55 -2.77
N LYS A 228 14.67 -20.27 -2.52
CA LYS A 228 14.66 -21.42 -1.62
C LYS A 228 14.31 -20.99 -0.19
N ALA A 229 14.91 -19.92 0.33
CA ALA A 229 14.61 -19.40 1.65
C ALA A 229 13.13 -18.99 1.78
N MET A 230 12.58 -18.36 0.74
CA MET A 230 11.15 -18.00 0.70
C MET A 230 10.21 -19.21 0.79
N LEU A 231 10.55 -20.30 0.10
CA LEU A 231 9.73 -21.52 0.05
C LEU A 231 9.89 -22.39 1.31
N ASP A 232 11.06 -22.39 1.92
CA ASP A 232 11.34 -23.18 3.13
C ASP A 232 10.82 -22.52 4.41
N HIS A 233 10.64 -21.20 4.41
CA HIS A 233 10.20 -20.47 5.60
C HIS A 233 8.70 -20.71 5.87
N PRO A 234 8.30 -21.07 7.13
CA PRO A 234 6.93 -21.49 7.44
C PRO A 234 5.87 -20.43 7.12
N VAL A 235 6.18 -19.14 7.28
CA VAL A 235 5.21 -18.06 6.96
C VAL A 235 5.02 -17.95 5.46
N THR A 236 6.10 -17.80 4.69
CA THR A 236 6.02 -17.52 3.23
C THR A 236 5.84 -18.77 2.37
N GLY A 237 6.27 -19.94 2.84
CA GLY A 237 6.16 -21.20 2.11
C GLY A 237 4.94 -22.05 2.49
N GLN A 238 4.27 -21.76 3.62
CA GLN A 238 3.13 -22.55 4.09
C GLN A 238 1.94 -21.69 4.51
N GLY A 239 2.08 -20.83 5.53
CA GLY A 239 0.96 -20.07 6.10
C GLY A 239 0.28 -19.16 5.09
N LEU A 240 1.04 -18.27 4.46
CA LEU A 240 0.52 -17.33 3.46
C LEU A 240 -0.03 -18.00 2.20
N PRO A 241 0.61 -19.01 1.59
CA PRO A 241 0.02 -19.72 0.45
C PRO A 241 -1.28 -20.46 0.77
N THR A 242 -1.46 -20.91 2.01
CA THR A 242 -2.64 -21.69 2.41
C THR A 242 -3.82 -20.79 2.78
N TYR A 243 -3.59 -19.83 3.67
CA TYR A 243 -4.67 -19.04 4.28
C TYR A 243 -4.63 -17.55 3.89
N GLY A 244 -3.67 -17.11 3.07
CA GLY A 244 -3.44 -15.69 2.85
C GLY A 244 -3.02 -14.97 4.12
N THR A 245 -3.18 -13.67 4.15
CA THR A 245 -2.95 -12.84 5.34
C THR A 245 -4.04 -13.03 6.41
N ASP A 246 -5.17 -13.66 6.07
CA ASP A 246 -6.35 -13.87 6.91
C ASP A 246 -6.07 -14.81 8.09
N VAL A 247 -4.98 -15.57 8.02
CA VAL A 247 -4.45 -16.37 9.15
C VAL A 247 -4.27 -15.52 10.42
N LEU A 248 -4.09 -14.21 10.29
CA LEU A 248 -3.89 -13.28 11.41
C LEU A 248 -5.16 -13.04 12.24
N ILE A 249 -6.36 -13.27 11.72
CA ILE A 249 -7.61 -13.05 12.49
C ILE A 249 -7.59 -13.83 13.81
N ASN A 250 -7.41 -15.15 13.75
CA ASN A 250 -7.38 -15.99 14.95
C ASN A 250 -6.17 -15.67 15.84
N ILE A 251 -5.01 -15.46 15.25
CA ILE A 251 -3.75 -15.17 15.97
C ILE A 251 -3.88 -13.87 16.78
N LEU A 252 -4.37 -12.80 16.17
CA LEU A 252 -4.54 -11.52 16.83
C LEU A 252 -5.73 -11.51 17.79
N ASN A 253 -6.78 -12.25 17.49
CA ASN A 253 -7.92 -12.40 18.39
C ASN A 253 -7.50 -13.11 19.70
N GLU A 254 -6.73 -14.20 19.61
CA GLU A 254 -6.18 -14.90 20.76
C GLU A 254 -5.20 -14.02 21.55
N ALA A 255 -4.38 -13.24 20.86
CA ALA A 255 -3.45 -12.30 21.47
C ALA A 255 -4.14 -11.06 22.09
N GLY A 256 -5.47 -10.87 21.92
CA GLY A 256 -6.18 -9.69 22.41
C GLY A 256 -5.77 -8.37 21.74
N GLY A 257 -5.18 -8.48 20.53
CA GLY A 257 -4.68 -7.36 19.76
C GLY A 257 -5.46 -7.07 18.46
N LEU A 258 -6.66 -7.67 18.30
CA LEU A 258 -7.52 -7.52 17.12
C LEU A 258 -8.55 -6.38 17.36
N PRO A 259 -8.32 -5.16 16.81
CA PRO A 259 -9.19 -4.03 17.07
C PRO A 259 -10.63 -4.30 16.60
N THR A 260 -11.60 -4.11 17.48
CA THR A 260 -13.00 -4.40 17.20
C THR A 260 -13.89 -3.21 17.58
N LYS A 261 -14.93 -2.94 16.78
CA LYS A 261 -15.87 -1.82 16.95
C LYS A 261 -15.14 -0.50 17.23
N ASN A 262 -14.44 -0.01 16.21
CA ASN A 262 -13.66 1.23 16.28
C ASN A 262 -12.69 1.26 17.48
N PHE A 263 -11.88 0.20 17.66
CA PHE A 263 -10.86 0.07 18.73
C PHE A 263 -11.43 0.07 20.16
N ARG A 264 -12.69 -0.35 20.34
CA ARG A 264 -13.31 -0.49 21.69
C ARG A 264 -12.92 -1.79 22.37
N PHE A 265 -12.63 -2.84 21.60
CA PHE A 265 -12.29 -4.17 22.09
C PHE A 265 -11.06 -4.70 21.33
N GLY A 266 -10.29 -5.57 22.00
CA GLY A 266 -9.13 -6.26 21.44
C GLY A 266 -9.46 -7.65 20.85
N THR A 267 -10.72 -8.05 20.90
CA THR A 267 -11.21 -9.34 20.39
C THR A 267 -12.59 -9.19 19.76
N VAL A 268 -12.89 -10.04 18.75
CA VAL A 268 -14.22 -10.14 18.13
C VAL A 268 -14.96 -11.37 18.68
N GLU A 269 -16.29 -11.29 18.78
CA GLU A 269 -17.12 -12.33 19.41
C GLU A 269 -17.28 -13.60 18.54
N HIS A 270 -17.01 -13.51 17.21
CA HIS A 270 -17.26 -14.58 16.24
C HIS A 270 -16.12 -14.71 15.22
N PRO A 271 -14.88 -14.90 15.68
CA PRO A 271 -13.74 -14.99 14.76
C PRO A 271 -13.87 -16.18 13.79
N GLU A 272 -14.54 -17.25 14.20
CA GLU A 272 -14.78 -18.45 13.39
C GLU A 272 -15.57 -18.20 12.11
N LYS A 273 -16.27 -17.07 11.99
CA LYS A 273 -17.03 -16.71 10.77
C LYS A 273 -16.19 -15.99 9.72
N ILE A 274 -15.05 -15.41 10.13
CA ILE A 274 -14.24 -14.53 9.29
C ILE A 274 -12.73 -14.87 9.32
N CYS A 275 -12.32 -15.92 10.03
CA CYS A 275 -10.93 -16.33 10.11
C CYS A 275 -10.41 -16.93 8.79
N GLY A 276 -9.09 -17.01 8.64
CA GLY A 276 -8.44 -17.50 7.44
C GLY A 276 -8.86 -18.91 7.03
N GLU A 277 -9.11 -19.80 7.99
CA GLU A 277 -9.61 -21.14 7.75
C GLU A 277 -11.00 -21.09 7.10
N THR A 278 -11.91 -20.28 7.61
CA THR A 278 -13.27 -20.11 7.07
C THR A 278 -13.26 -19.46 5.69
N VAL A 279 -12.39 -18.47 5.47
CA VAL A 279 -12.19 -17.83 4.16
C VAL A 279 -11.69 -18.87 3.15
N HIS A 280 -10.64 -19.62 3.51
CA HIS A 280 -10.06 -20.69 2.69
C HIS A 280 -11.12 -21.73 2.30
N ASP A 281 -11.84 -22.28 3.27
CA ASP A 281 -12.84 -23.32 3.06
C ASP A 281 -14.03 -22.80 2.22
N THR A 282 -14.43 -21.55 2.44
CA THR A 282 -15.46 -20.90 1.63
C THR A 282 -15.04 -20.80 0.18
N ILE A 283 -13.82 -20.32 -0.09
CA ILE A 283 -13.29 -20.19 -1.45
C ILE A 283 -13.13 -21.58 -2.09
N ALA A 284 -12.55 -22.54 -1.39
CA ALA A 284 -12.32 -23.90 -1.89
C ALA A 284 -13.62 -24.66 -2.21
N SER A 285 -14.71 -24.35 -1.51
CA SER A 285 -16.02 -24.98 -1.74
C SER A 285 -16.81 -24.41 -2.92
N ARG A 286 -16.41 -23.25 -3.45
CA ARG A 286 -17.14 -22.52 -4.50
C ARG A 286 -16.51 -22.73 -5.88
N PRO A 287 -17.34 -22.84 -6.93
CA PRO A 287 -16.81 -22.92 -8.30
C PRO A 287 -15.96 -21.68 -8.62
N ASN A 288 -14.85 -21.89 -9.35
CA ASN A 288 -13.91 -20.84 -9.78
C ASN A 288 -13.23 -20.07 -8.64
N GLY A 289 -13.41 -20.46 -7.38
CA GLY A 289 -12.65 -19.92 -6.26
C GLY A 289 -11.18 -20.34 -6.33
N VAL A 290 -10.24 -19.45 -5.98
CA VAL A 290 -8.80 -19.73 -5.98
C VAL A 290 -8.20 -19.31 -4.65
N THR A 291 -7.65 -20.26 -3.91
CA THR A 291 -7.09 -20.03 -2.56
C THR A 291 -5.66 -19.50 -2.55
N ALA A 292 -4.92 -19.62 -3.67
CA ALA A 292 -3.54 -19.17 -3.78
C ALA A 292 -3.29 -18.50 -5.14
N HIS A 293 -3.27 -17.18 -5.16
CA HIS A 293 -3.12 -16.35 -6.36
C HIS A 293 -1.95 -15.39 -6.23
N GLY A 294 -1.20 -15.16 -7.32
CA GLY A 294 -0.07 -14.24 -7.34
C GLY A 294 -0.47 -12.86 -7.87
N CYS A 295 -0.25 -11.81 -7.10
CA CYS A 295 -0.62 -10.42 -7.47
C CYS A 295 0.27 -9.80 -8.56
N HIS A 296 1.38 -10.43 -8.96
CA HIS A 296 2.26 -10.02 -10.07
C HIS A 296 3.03 -11.22 -10.62
N ALA A 297 3.58 -11.09 -11.83
CA ALA A 297 4.40 -12.15 -12.42
C ALA A 297 5.68 -12.39 -11.58
N GLY A 298 5.99 -13.66 -11.29
CA GLY A 298 7.11 -14.05 -10.42
C GLY A 298 6.81 -14.04 -8.94
N CYS A 299 5.55 -13.85 -8.52
CA CYS A 299 5.14 -14.06 -7.13
C CYS A 299 5.12 -15.55 -6.80
N ILE A 300 5.97 -16.00 -5.86
CA ILE A 300 6.03 -17.40 -5.41
C ILE A 300 5.32 -17.63 -4.07
N ILE A 301 4.99 -16.58 -3.32
CA ILE A 301 4.24 -16.66 -2.07
C ILE A 301 2.77 -16.95 -2.34
N LYS A 302 2.16 -16.28 -3.33
CA LYS A 302 0.76 -16.47 -3.72
C LYS A 302 -0.24 -16.33 -2.56
N CYS A 303 -0.08 -15.29 -1.76
CA CYS A 303 -0.95 -15.04 -0.61
C CYS A 303 -2.33 -14.47 -0.96
N SER A 304 -2.55 -14.06 -2.20
CA SER A 304 -3.84 -13.53 -2.66
C SER A 304 -4.81 -14.65 -3.04
N GLN A 305 -6.09 -14.33 -3.08
CA GLN A 305 -7.17 -15.26 -3.41
C GLN A 305 -8.10 -14.66 -4.49
N ILE A 306 -8.96 -15.52 -5.06
CA ILE A 306 -10.11 -15.12 -5.86
C ILE A 306 -11.37 -15.63 -5.15
N TYR A 307 -12.18 -14.70 -4.68
CA TYR A 307 -13.43 -14.99 -3.98
C TYR A 307 -14.60 -14.91 -4.94
N THR A 308 -15.41 -15.96 -4.98
CA THR A 308 -16.59 -16.09 -5.86
C THR A 308 -17.86 -16.24 -5.05
N ASP A 309 -19.01 -16.01 -5.64
CA ASP A 309 -20.30 -16.37 -5.05
C ASP A 309 -20.55 -17.88 -5.13
N LYS A 310 -21.73 -18.32 -4.62
CA LYS A 310 -22.12 -19.74 -4.60
C LYS A 310 -22.29 -20.34 -5.99
N ASP A 311 -22.53 -19.51 -7.00
CA ASP A 311 -22.69 -19.92 -8.40
C ASP A 311 -21.36 -19.84 -9.18
N GLY A 312 -20.27 -19.45 -8.51
CA GLY A 312 -18.93 -19.32 -9.10
C GLY A 312 -18.70 -18.03 -9.88
N LYS A 313 -19.55 -17.02 -9.69
CA LYS A 313 -19.34 -15.70 -10.25
C LYS A 313 -18.31 -14.95 -9.41
N TYR A 314 -17.33 -14.33 -10.07
CA TYR A 314 -16.32 -13.48 -9.42
C TYR A 314 -16.97 -12.37 -8.59
N ILE A 315 -16.49 -12.19 -7.37
CA ILE A 315 -16.82 -11.06 -6.51
C ILE A 315 -15.58 -10.19 -6.37
N THR A 316 -14.50 -10.69 -5.75
CA THR A 316 -13.29 -9.90 -5.52
C THR A 316 -12.04 -10.77 -5.53
N SER A 317 -10.87 -10.13 -5.53
CA SER A 317 -9.56 -10.77 -5.44
C SER A 317 -8.62 -9.97 -4.55
N GLY A 318 -7.68 -10.65 -3.87
CA GLY A 318 -6.88 -9.99 -2.85
C GLY A 318 -7.71 -9.66 -1.62
N PHE A 319 -8.58 -10.60 -1.25
CA PHE A 319 -9.45 -10.52 -0.08
C PHE A 319 -8.60 -10.76 1.17
N GLU A 320 -7.89 -9.72 1.58
CA GLU A 320 -6.77 -9.76 2.53
C GLU A 320 -7.25 -9.47 3.97
N TYR A 321 -6.41 -9.83 4.95
CA TYR A 321 -6.64 -9.61 6.37
C TYR A 321 -7.11 -8.19 6.72
N GLU A 322 -6.50 -7.16 6.15
CA GLU A 322 -6.87 -5.77 6.43
C GLU A 322 -8.32 -5.45 6.02
N THR A 323 -8.80 -6.00 4.91
CA THR A 323 -10.20 -5.83 4.48
C THR A 323 -11.14 -6.64 5.39
N ILE A 324 -10.80 -7.91 5.66
CA ILE A 324 -11.62 -8.79 6.50
C ILE A 324 -11.68 -8.25 7.93
N TRP A 325 -10.55 -7.84 8.50
CA TRP A 325 -10.53 -7.17 9.79
C TRP A 325 -11.39 -5.89 9.77
N GLY A 326 -11.20 -5.05 8.76
CA GLY A 326 -11.83 -3.73 8.71
C GLY A 326 -13.35 -3.80 8.71
N PHE A 327 -13.93 -4.66 7.86
CA PHE A 327 -15.39 -4.86 7.86
C PHE A 327 -15.84 -5.88 8.90
N GLY A 328 -15.10 -6.96 9.08
CA GLY A 328 -15.45 -8.05 9.99
C GLY A 328 -15.33 -7.67 11.46
N CYS A 329 -14.26 -7.01 11.85
CA CYS A 329 -13.99 -6.66 13.25
C CYS A 329 -14.28 -5.19 13.53
N ALA A 330 -13.65 -4.25 12.82
CA ALA A 330 -13.81 -2.83 13.10
C ALA A 330 -15.25 -2.35 12.84
N CYS A 331 -15.92 -2.85 11.80
CA CYS A 331 -17.35 -2.61 11.51
C CYS A 331 -18.30 -3.67 12.09
N ASN A 332 -17.77 -4.78 12.63
CA ASN A 332 -18.53 -5.88 13.24
C ASN A 332 -19.47 -6.63 12.27
N ILE A 333 -19.10 -6.78 11.01
CA ILE A 333 -19.88 -7.51 9.99
C ILE A 333 -19.44 -8.99 10.00
N ALA A 334 -20.38 -9.91 10.22
CA ALA A 334 -20.07 -11.34 10.37
C ALA A 334 -20.27 -12.16 9.08
N ASP A 335 -20.68 -11.55 8.00
CA ASP A 335 -20.98 -12.21 6.72
C ASP A 335 -19.88 -11.94 5.70
N LEU A 336 -19.15 -13.00 5.27
CA LEU A 336 -18.05 -12.90 4.31
C LEU A 336 -18.51 -12.41 2.93
N ASP A 337 -19.72 -12.74 2.49
CA ASP A 337 -20.23 -12.29 1.19
C ASP A 337 -20.53 -10.78 1.20
N ASP A 338 -20.99 -10.25 2.33
CA ASP A 338 -21.17 -8.80 2.49
C ASP A 338 -19.82 -8.08 2.58
N ILE A 339 -18.82 -8.67 3.27
CA ILE A 339 -17.45 -8.12 3.32
C ILE A 339 -16.84 -8.10 1.92
N ALA A 340 -16.94 -9.20 1.17
CA ALA A 340 -16.40 -9.31 -0.19
C ALA A 340 -17.05 -8.32 -1.18
N LYS A 341 -18.35 -8.04 -1.04
CA LYS A 341 -19.03 -7.02 -1.85
C LYS A 341 -18.56 -5.60 -1.51
N ASN A 342 -18.27 -5.34 -0.24
CA ASN A 342 -17.70 -4.05 0.17
C ASN A 342 -16.27 -3.89 -0.39
N ASP A 343 -15.46 -4.95 -0.40
CA ASP A 343 -14.16 -4.95 -1.05
C ASP A 343 -14.27 -4.66 -2.56
N TRP A 344 -15.18 -5.37 -3.26
CA TRP A 344 -15.43 -5.15 -4.67
C TRP A 344 -15.80 -3.69 -4.99
N VAL A 345 -16.72 -3.10 -4.23
CA VAL A 345 -17.17 -1.72 -4.52
C VAL A 345 -16.07 -0.70 -4.26
N MET A 346 -15.22 -0.92 -3.25
CA MET A 346 -14.06 -0.05 -2.99
C MET A 346 -13.04 -0.11 -4.12
N ASP A 347 -12.71 -1.29 -4.62
CA ASP A 347 -11.85 -1.47 -5.78
C ASP A 347 -12.42 -0.76 -7.02
N ASP A 348 -13.72 -0.91 -7.25
CA ASP A 348 -14.39 -0.35 -8.43
C ASP A 348 -14.44 1.18 -8.40
N ILE A 349 -14.73 1.78 -7.25
CA ILE A 349 -14.75 3.25 -7.10
C ILE A 349 -13.36 3.86 -6.86
N GLY A 350 -12.35 3.03 -6.56
CA GLY A 350 -10.98 3.45 -6.31
C GLY A 350 -10.76 4.08 -4.94
N ILE A 351 -11.21 3.42 -3.85
CA ILE A 351 -10.95 3.80 -2.45
C ILE A 351 -9.99 2.78 -1.82
N ASP A 352 -9.06 3.26 -1.00
CA ASP A 352 -8.21 2.40 -0.16
C ASP A 352 -9.06 1.55 0.80
N SER A 353 -8.84 0.23 0.83
CA SER A 353 -9.66 -0.69 1.63
C SER A 353 -9.49 -0.48 3.14
N ILE A 354 -8.28 -0.16 3.62
CA ILE A 354 -8.03 0.13 5.03
C ILE A 354 -8.72 1.42 5.44
N GLU A 355 -8.47 2.51 4.71
CA GLU A 355 -9.11 3.80 5.01
C GLU A 355 -10.64 3.70 4.87
N GLY A 356 -11.12 2.96 3.84
CA GLY A 356 -12.54 2.70 3.61
C GLY A 356 -13.23 1.96 4.76
N ALA A 357 -12.58 0.95 5.33
CA ALA A 357 -13.11 0.24 6.48
C ALA A 357 -13.05 1.08 7.77
N VAL A 358 -11.95 1.79 8.02
CA VAL A 358 -11.81 2.66 9.18
C VAL A 358 -12.82 3.81 9.14
N LEU A 359 -13.00 4.47 7.97
CA LEU A 359 -14.01 5.52 7.85
C LEU A 359 -15.44 5.00 8.08
N MET A 360 -15.76 3.75 7.68
CA MET A 360 -17.08 3.16 7.94
C MET A 360 -17.26 2.81 9.42
N SER A 361 -16.21 2.35 10.12
CA SER A 361 -16.28 2.15 11.56
C SER A 361 -16.52 3.48 12.32
N VAL A 362 -15.91 4.58 11.85
CA VAL A 362 -16.17 5.93 12.38
C VAL A 362 -17.58 6.43 12.00
N ALA A 363 -18.08 6.07 10.81
CA ALA A 363 -19.47 6.36 10.42
C ALA A 363 -20.49 5.61 11.30
N MET A 364 -20.18 4.37 11.71
CA MET A 364 -20.99 3.64 12.69
C MET A 364 -20.91 4.26 14.08
N GLU A 365 -19.73 4.73 14.50
CA GLU A 365 -19.55 5.49 15.74
C GLU A 365 -20.36 6.81 15.74
N ALA A 366 -20.49 7.44 14.57
CA ALA A 366 -21.29 8.64 14.34
C ALA A 366 -22.80 8.36 14.17
N GLU A 367 -23.24 7.11 14.32
CA GLU A 367 -24.63 6.68 14.16
C GLU A 367 -25.22 6.97 12.75
N ILE A 368 -24.35 7.13 11.72
CA ILE A 368 -24.79 7.29 10.32
C ILE A 368 -25.40 5.97 9.80
N ILE A 369 -24.79 4.84 10.19
CA ILE A 369 -25.28 3.49 9.90
C ILE A 369 -25.10 2.61 11.15
N PRO A 370 -25.93 1.55 11.34
CA PRO A 370 -25.80 0.65 12.47
C PRO A 370 -24.57 -0.25 12.37
N TRP A 371 -24.01 -0.67 13.52
CA TRP A 371 -22.96 -1.68 13.60
C TRP A 371 -23.39 -3.00 12.98
N GLY A 372 -22.48 -3.61 12.19
CA GLY A 372 -22.69 -4.92 11.57
C GLY A 372 -23.55 -4.91 10.31
N ASP A 373 -24.00 -3.76 9.83
CA ASP A 373 -24.80 -3.68 8.60
C ASP A 373 -23.92 -3.52 7.34
N GLY A 374 -23.47 -4.67 6.80
CA GLY A 374 -22.65 -4.71 5.59
C GLY A 374 -23.37 -4.21 4.33
N LYS A 375 -24.69 -4.23 4.30
CA LYS A 375 -25.46 -3.69 3.18
C LYS A 375 -25.56 -2.17 3.24
N ALA A 376 -25.63 -1.61 4.45
CA ALA A 376 -25.59 -0.16 4.63
C ALA A 376 -24.23 0.42 4.27
N THR A 377 -23.12 -0.25 4.64
CA THR A 377 -21.77 0.14 4.21
C THR A 377 -21.63 0.13 2.68
N TYR A 378 -22.08 -0.95 2.03
CA TYR A 378 -22.09 -1.04 0.56
C TYR A 378 -22.85 0.12 -0.09
N ARG A 379 -24.05 0.45 0.42
CA ARG A 379 -24.85 1.58 -0.10
C ARG A 379 -24.12 2.92 0.02
N LEU A 380 -23.45 3.19 1.13
CA LEU A 380 -22.68 4.42 1.30
C LEU A 380 -21.54 4.52 0.28
N PHE A 381 -20.86 3.42 -0.03
CA PHE A 381 -19.85 3.40 -1.10
C PHE A 381 -20.47 3.62 -2.47
N ASP A 382 -21.52 2.89 -2.81
CA ASP A 382 -22.10 2.88 -4.17
C ASP A 382 -22.98 4.10 -4.48
N GLU A 383 -23.76 4.56 -3.48
CA GLU A 383 -24.70 5.66 -3.69
C GLU A 383 -24.13 7.03 -3.32
N ASP A 384 -23.29 7.11 -2.31
CA ASP A 384 -22.76 8.39 -1.84
C ASP A 384 -21.36 8.68 -2.37
N ILE A 385 -20.38 7.80 -2.11
CA ILE A 385 -19.01 8.04 -2.53
C ILE A 385 -18.90 7.97 -4.06
N ARG A 386 -19.44 6.93 -4.71
CA ARG A 386 -19.42 6.80 -6.17
C ARG A 386 -20.06 8.00 -6.89
N LYS A 387 -21.13 8.56 -6.34
CA LYS A 387 -21.86 9.68 -6.94
C LYS A 387 -21.36 11.05 -6.48
N GLY A 388 -20.41 11.09 -5.53
CA GLY A 388 -19.85 12.34 -5.00
C GLY A 388 -20.87 13.24 -4.32
N THR A 389 -21.88 12.67 -3.64
CA THR A 389 -22.84 13.43 -2.86
C THR A 389 -22.15 14.24 -1.74
N PRO A 390 -22.80 15.22 -1.10
CA PRO A 390 -22.20 15.92 0.03
C PRO A 390 -21.70 14.96 1.12
N LEU A 391 -22.50 13.94 1.50
CA LEU A 391 -22.09 12.90 2.43
C LEU A 391 -20.93 12.07 1.87
N GLY A 392 -21.02 11.63 0.62
CA GLY A 392 -19.97 10.85 -0.04
C GLY A 392 -18.63 11.59 -0.09
N ARG A 393 -18.63 12.91 -0.23
CA ARG A 393 -17.39 13.70 -0.16
C ARG A 393 -16.81 13.80 1.25
N ILE A 394 -17.65 13.83 2.29
CA ILE A 394 -17.19 13.75 3.67
C ILE A 394 -16.55 12.38 3.93
N LEU A 395 -17.24 11.30 3.56
CA LEU A 395 -16.78 9.92 3.70
C LEU A 395 -15.48 9.70 2.91
N GLY A 396 -15.47 10.01 1.61
CA GLY A 396 -14.31 9.79 0.72
C GLY A 396 -13.05 10.58 1.08
N ASN A 397 -13.15 11.55 1.98
CA ASN A 397 -12.00 12.25 2.55
C ASN A 397 -11.42 11.59 3.81
N GLY A 398 -11.89 10.37 4.15
CA GLY A 398 -11.29 9.51 5.16
C GLY A 398 -11.88 9.65 6.57
N ALA A 399 -11.42 8.77 7.46
CA ALA A 399 -11.91 8.64 8.83
C ALA A 399 -11.80 9.93 9.64
N GLY A 400 -10.70 10.67 9.48
CA GLY A 400 -10.52 11.96 10.14
C GLY A 400 -11.55 13.01 9.73
N SER A 401 -11.95 13.04 8.45
CA SER A 401 -12.99 13.93 7.93
C SER A 401 -14.35 13.60 8.54
N VAL A 402 -14.72 12.32 8.57
CA VAL A 402 -15.98 11.86 9.17
C VAL A 402 -16.03 12.23 10.65
N GLY A 403 -15.02 11.81 11.42
CA GLY A 403 -14.99 12.04 12.87
C GLY A 403 -15.06 13.51 13.25
N LYS A 404 -14.30 14.37 12.57
CA LYS A 404 -14.33 15.83 12.79
C LYS A 404 -15.68 16.46 12.44
N THR A 405 -16.29 16.04 11.33
CA THR A 405 -17.58 16.58 10.88
C THR A 405 -18.69 16.24 11.87
N TYR A 406 -18.66 15.05 12.47
CA TYR A 406 -19.68 14.60 13.42
C TYR A 406 -19.30 14.81 14.90
N GLY A 407 -18.19 15.52 15.18
CA GLY A 407 -17.79 15.90 16.54
C GLY A 407 -17.35 14.75 17.43
N LEU A 408 -16.79 13.68 16.82
CA LEU A 408 -16.29 12.52 17.57
C LEU A 408 -14.92 12.78 18.18
N THR A 409 -14.63 12.12 19.30
CA THR A 409 -13.31 12.09 19.94
C THR A 409 -12.55 10.79 19.65
N ARG A 410 -13.27 9.68 19.43
CA ARG A 410 -12.70 8.39 19.06
C ARG A 410 -12.50 8.31 17.55
N ILE A 411 -11.40 8.90 17.08
CA ILE A 411 -11.02 8.92 15.66
C ILE A 411 -9.65 8.23 15.55
N PRO A 412 -9.57 6.98 15.07
CA PRO A 412 -8.33 6.22 15.03
C PRO A 412 -7.46 6.62 13.82
N VAL A 413 -6.81 7.77 13.90
CA VAL A 413 -5.93 8.30 12.84
C VAL A 413 -4.63 8.83 13.42
N VAL A 414 -3.53 8.67 12.68
CA VAL A 414 -2.28 9.40 12.90
C VAL A 414 -1.93 10.14 11.62
N LYS A 415 -1.59 11.43 11.75
CA LYS A 415 -1.41 12.31 10.58
C LYS A 415 -2.60 12.21 9.60
N ASN A 416 -3.80 12.11 10.15
CA ASN A 416 -5.08 11.98 9.43
C ASN A 416 -5.26 10.69 8.60
N GLN A 417 -4.36 9.70 8.67
CA GLN A 417 -4.50 8.39 8.04
C GLN A 417 -5.01 7.36 9.06
N GLY A 418 -6.01 6.57 8.67
CA GLY A 418 -6.64 5.57 9.53
C GLY A 418 -5.66 4.51 10.05
N ILE A 419 -5.78 4.14 11.31
CA ILE A 419 -4.95 3.12 11.97
C ILE A 419 -5.38 1.73 11.48
N PRO A 420 -4.42 0.88 11.01
CA PRO A 420 -4.70 -0.47 10.53
C PRO A 420 -5.04 -1.48 11.64
N ALA A 421 -5.05 -2.73 11.28
CA ALA A 421 -5.63 -3.90 11.93
C ALA A 421 -4.95 -4.40 13.22
N TYR A 422 -4.20 -3.58 13.92
CA TYR A 422 -3.47 -4.00 15.14
C TYR A 422 -3.63 -2.96 16.24
N ASP A 423 -4.07 -3.40 17.43
CA ASP A 423 -4.29 -2.45 18.54
C ASP A 423 -2.96 -2.07 19.20
N PRO A 424 -2.61 -0.77 19.22
CA PRO A 424 -1.33 -0.32 19.75
C PRO A 424 -1.20 -0.47 21.28
N ARG A 425 -2.29 -0.71 22.00
CA ARG A 425 -2.27 -0.98 23.44
C ARG A 425 -1.80 -2.40 23.74
N SER A 426 -2.21 -3.35 22.90
CA SER A 426 -1.87 -4.78 23.04
C SER A 426 -0.64 -5.18 22.23
N VAL A 427 -0.24 -4.39 21.23
CA VAL A 427 0.99 -4.58 20.44
C VAL A 427 1.72 -3.24 20.38
N LYS A 428 2.47 -2.95 21.44
CA LYS A 428 3.07 -1.62 21.64
C LYS A 428 4.06 -1.21 20.55
N GLY A 429 4.79 -2.16 19.98
CA GLY A 429 5.74 -1.88 18.90
C GLY A 429 5.08 -1.29 17.65
N ILE A 430 3.91 -1.82 17.26
CA ILE A 430 3.21 -1.28 16.09
C ILE A 430 2.64 0.12 16.38
N GLY A 431 2.34 0.43 17.64
CA GLY A 431 1.93 1.78 18.05
C GLY A 431 3.03 2.82 17.82
N ILE A 432 4.30 2.47 18.12
CA ILE A 432 5.46 3.32 17.78
C ILE A 432 5.54 3.51 16.26
N THR A 433 5.38 2.42 15.48
CA THR A 433 5.38 2.51 14.01
C THR A 433 4.28 3.44 13.49
N TYR A 434 3.06 3.35 14.01
CA TYR A 434 1.95 4.25 13.63
C TYR A 434 2.25 5.71 13.94
N ALA A 435 2.80 5.97 15.13
CA ALA A 435 3.13 7.32 15.56
C ALA A 435 4.22 7.95 14.68
N THR A 436 5.30 7.21 14.45
CA THR A 436 6.54 7.75 13.85
C THR A 436 6.63 7.62 12.34
N SER A 437 5.80 6.78 11.70
CA SER A 437 5.79 6.66 10.23
C SER A 437 5.69 8.03 9.56
N THR A 438 6.57 8.28 8.60
CA THR A 438 6.58 9.51 7.80
C THR A 438 5.31 9.71 6.97
N MET A 439 4.55 8.62 6.76
CA MET A 439 3.44 8.53 5.81
C MET A 439 2.05 8.44 6.48
N GLY A 440 1.96 8.72 7.78
CA GLY A 440 0.76 8.47 8.60
C GLY A 440 0.71 7.05 9.13
N ALA A 441 -0.34 6.69 9.89
CA ALA A 441 -0.46 5.35 10.45
C ALA A 441 -0.39 4.28 9.35
N ASP A 442 0.65 3.47 9.39
CA ASP A 442 0.89 2.41 8.41
C ASP A 442 1.60 1.23 9.06
N HIS A 443 0.97 0.04 9.03
CA HIS A 443 1.56 -1.17 9.62
C HIS A 443 2.77 -1.66 8.83
N THR A 444 2.76 -1.46 7.51
CA THR A 444 3.86 -1.88 6.64
C THR A 444 5.10 -1.00 6.74
N ALA A 445 5.02 0.17 7.38
CA ALA A 445 6.17 1.04 7.55
C ALA A 445 7.27 0.44 8.46
N GLY A 446 6.89 -0.43 9.41
CA GLY A 446 7.80 -1.15 10.30
C GLY A 446 7.03 -2.25 11.02
N TYR A 447 6.86 -3.41 10.37
CA TYR A 447 5.94 -4.47 10.74
C TYR A 447 6.37 -5.25 12.00
N THR A 448 6.22 -4.64 13.18
CA THR A 448 6.64 -5.23 14.47
C THR A 448 5.83 -6.47 14.87
N ILE A 449 4.69 -6.72 14.24
CA ILE A 449 3.90 -7.93 14.41
C ILE A 449 4.75 -9.19 14.16
N ALA A 450 5.70 -9.10 13.22
CA ALA A 450 6.65 -10.18 12.96
C ALA A 450 7.34 -10.65 14.24
N THR A 451 7.90 -9.72 15.01
CA THR A 451 8.67 -10.04 16.22
C THR A 451 7.79 -10.11 17.47
N ASN A 452 6.80 -9.21 17.61
CA ASN A 452 5.92 -9.19 18.79
C ASN A 452 4.98 -10.40 18.87
N ILE A 453 4.42 -10.83 17.73
CA ILE A 453 3.33 -11.84 17.68
C ILE A 453 3.81 -13.14 17.01
N LEU A 454 4.42 -13.03 15.82
CA LEU A 454 4.79 -14.21 15.02
C LEU A 454 6.15 -14.79 15.41
N LYS A 455 6.91 -14.11 16.26
CA LYS A 455 8.27 -14.50 16.73
C LYS A 455 9.27 -14.70 15.59
N VAL A 456 9.10 -13.95 14.50
CA VAL A 456 10.02 -13.89 13.36
C VAL A 456 11.04 -12.78 13.63
N GLY A 457 12.32 -13.05 13.45
CA GLY A 457 13.41 -12.12 13.77
C GLY A 457 13.64 -11.94 15.28
N GLY A 458 13.18 -12.90 16.10
CA GLY A 458 13.27 -12.88 17.56
C GLY A 458 11.93 -12.66 18.25
N PHE A 459 11.97 -12.24 19.53
CA PHE A 459 10.77 -11.95 20.32
C PHE A 459 10.97 -10.75 21.23
N VAL A 460 10.01 -9.83 21.19
CA VAL A 460 9.85 -8.73 22.14
C VAL A 460 8.41 -8.77 22.64
N ASP A 461 8.23 -8.74 23.97
CA ASP A 461 6.89 -8.86 24.58
C ASP A 461 5.99 -7.71 24.10
N PRO A 462 4.87 -7.99 23.39
CA PRO A 462 4.00 -6.97 22.81
C PRO A 462 3.35 -6.03 23.85
N LEU A 463 3.22 -6.46 25.11
CA LEU A 463 2.62 -5.68 26.19
C LEU A 463 3.63 -4.84 26.96
N SER A 464 4.93 -5.10 26.81
CA SER A 464 6.01 -4.32 27.43
C SER A 464 6.39 -3.12 26.57
N LYS A 465 6.80 -2.02 27.20
CA LYS A 465 7.42 -0.86 26.51
C LYS A 465 8.87 -1.13 26.09
N GLU A 466 9.55 -2.03 26.83
CA GLU A 466 10.97 -2.29 26.67
C GLU A 466 11.31 -2.79 25.26
N GLY A 467 12.28 -2.16 24.61
CA GLY A 467 12.77 -2.53 23.28
C GLY A 467 11.87 -2.16 22.10
N GLN A 468 10.65 -1.65 22.32
CA GLN A 468 9.68 -1.41 21.21
C GLN A 468 10.09 -0.28 20.28
N VAL A 469 10.65 0.81 20.81
CA VAL A 469 11.10 1.96 20.01
C VAL A 469 12.25 1.55 19.08
N GLU A 470 13.23 0.81 19.62
CA GLU A 470 14.34 0.29 18.83
C GLU A 470 13.88 -0.73 17.78
N LEU A 471 13.01 -1.67 18.16
CA LEU A 471 12.42 -2.65 17.25
C LEU A 471 11.71 -1.96 16.08
N SER A 472 10.81 -1.02 16.38
CA SER A 472 10.07 -0.27 15.36
C SER A 472 11.02 0.51 14.44
N ARG A 473 12.01 1.20 14.99
CA ARG A 473 13.05 1.93 14.23
C ARG A 473 13.78 1.01 13.25
N ASN A 474 14.31 -0.10 13.76
CA ASN A 474 15.12 -1.03 12.96
C ASN A 474 14.29 -1.67 11.82
N LEU A 475 13.05 -2.07 12.10
CA LEU A 475 12.14 -2.60 11.07
C LEU A 475 11.71 -1.52 10.07
N SER A 476 11.52 -0.28 10.50
CA SER A 476 11.19 0.82 9.58
C SER A 476 12.34 1.14 8.62
N ILE A 477 13.59 1.11 9.11
CA ILE A 477 14.78 1.26 8.27
C ILE A 477 14.88 0.11 7.26
N ALA A 478 14.71 -1.13 7.72
CA ALA A 478 14.73 -2.31 6.85
C ALA A 478 13.63 -2.26 5.79
N THR A 479 12.41 -1.88 6.16
CA THR A 479 11.29 -1.76 5.24
C THR A 479 11.52 -0.68 4.18
N ALA A 480 12.05 0.48 4.56
CA ALA A 480 12.37 1.54 3.60
C ALA A 480 13.39 1.08 2.53
N ALA A 481 14.35 0.23 2.93
CA ALA A 481 15.27 -0.39 1.97
C ALA A 481 14.55 -1.43 1.09
N VAL A 482 13.71 -2.30 1.66
CA VAL A 482 12.95 -3.32 0.92
C VAL A 482 12.02 -2.69 -0.12
N ASP A 483 11.24 -1.67 0.24
CA ASP A 483 10.33 -0.96 -0.67
C ASP A 483 11.07 -0.32 -1.86
N SER A 484 12.35 -0.01 -1.68
CA SER A 484 13.19 0.55 -2.75
C SER A 484 13.68 -0.50 -3.75
N THR A 485 13.62 -1.78 -3.39
CA THR A 485 14.03 -2.90 -4.26
C THR A 485 12.95 -3.35 -5.24
N GLY A 486 11.68 -3.04 -4.98
CA GLY A 486 10.52 -3.56 -5.69
C GLY A 486 10.00 -4.89 -5.13
N PHE A 487 10.54 -5.36 -4.02
CA PHE A 487 10.04 -6.53 -3.33
C PHE A 487 8.70 -6.29 -2.64
N CYS A 488 7.93 -7.37 -2.49
CA CYS A 488 6.82 -7.44 -1.56
C CYS A 488 7.35 -7.46 -0.12
N ILE A 489 6.66 -6.78 0.82
CA ILE A 489 7.05 -6.73 2.23
C ILE A 489 7.23 -8.14 2.86
N PHE A 490 6.50 -9.14 2.41
CA PHE A 490 6.58 -10.50 2.96
C PHE A 490 7.94 -11.19 2.76
N VAL A 491 8.81 -10.66 1.89
CA VAL A 491 10.19 -11.14 1.80
C VAL A 491 11.00 -10.84 3.07
N ALA A 492 10.51 -9.93 3.90
CA ALA A 492 11.14 -9.60 5.18
C ALA A 492 11.12 -10.78 6.16
N PHE A 493 10.10 -11.65 6.14
CA PHE A 493 10.04 -12.79 7.06
C PHE A 493 11.25 -13.72 6.94
N PRO A 494 11.53 -14.35 5.78
CA PRO A 494 12.74 -15.15 5.66
C PRO A 494 14.04 -14.32 5.74
N ALA A 495 14.02 -13.04 5.38
CA ALA A 495 15.22 -12.20 5.51
C ALA A 495 15.59 -11.91 6.98
N LEU A 496 14.61 -11.90 7.90
CA LEU A 496 14.84 -11.72 9.34
C LEU A 496 15.33 -13.00 10.02
N ASP A 497 14.92 -14.19 9.55
CA ASP A 497 15.23 -15.46 10.19
C ASP A 497 16.39 -16.22 9.53
N ILE A 498 16.66 -15.96 8.25
CA ILE A 498 17.64 -16.69 7.44
C ILE A 498 18.70 -15.72 6.91
N PRO A 499 19.90 -15.67 7.53
CA PRO A 499 20.96 -14.73 7.13
C PRO A 499 21.35 -14.80 5.64
N GLU A 500 21.32 -16.01 5.05
CA GLU A 500 21.60 -16.22 3.63
C GLU A 500 20.55 -15.57 2.72
N CYS A 501 19.29 -15.47 3.19
CA CYS A 501 18.24 -14.77 2.46
C CYS A 501 18.51 -13.27 2.39
N PHE A 502 18.85 -12.66 3.53
CA PHE A 502 19.24 -11.25 3.57
C PHE A 502 20.47 -10.96 2.72
N THR A 503 21.51 -11.81 2.82
CA THR A 503 22.71 -11.72 1.99
C THR A 503 22.36 -11.80 0.49
N ALA A 504 21.51 -12.71 0.11
CA ALA A 504 21.11 -12.87 -1.29
C ALA A 504 20.42 -11.61 -1.86
N ILE A 505 19.69 -10.83 -1.04
CA ILE A 505 19.04 -9.58 -1.47
C ILE A 505 20.06 -8.56 -1.97
N TYR A 506 21.04 -8.20 -1.15
CA TYR A 506 22.02 -7.20 -1.57
C TYR A 506 23.03 -7.73 -2.59
N GLU A 507 23.32 -9.03 -2.58
CA GLU A 507 24.15 -9.66 -3.60
C GLU A 507 23.49 -9.75 -4.98
N MET A 508 22.15 -9.86 -5.05
CA MET A 508 21.42 -9.68 -6.31
C MET A 508 21.53 -8.23 -6.82
N ILE A 509 21.50 -7.23 -5.94
CA ILE A 509 21.71 -5.83 -6.33
C ILE A 509 23.13 -5.66 -6.87
N ASN A 510 24.15 -6.20 -6.16
CA ASN A 510 25.54 -6.18 -6.61
C ASN A 510 25.72 -6.81 -7.98
N ALA A 511 25.14 -7.99 -8.21
CA ALA A 511 25.20 -8.70 -9.46
C ALA A 511 24.46 -7.99 -10.61
N ARG A 512 23.40 -7.25 -10.28
CA ARG A 512 22.66 -6.48 -11.30
C ARG A 512 23.43 -5.24 -11.74
N TYR A 513 24.05 -4.51 -10.82
CA TYR A 513 24.60 -3.18 -11.09
C TYR A 513 26.14 -3.14 -11.11
N GLY A 514 26.83 -4.21 -10.75
CA GLY A 514 28.29 -4.22 -10.64
C GLY A 514 28.79 -3.31 -9.51
N CYS A 515 28.07 -3.25 -8.38
CA CYS A 515 28.45 -2.48 -7.20
C CYS A 515 28.86 -3.41 -6.06
N GLU A 516 29.24 -2.83 -4.92
CA GLU A 516 29.71 -3.52 -3.70
C GLU A 516 28.87 -3.08 -2.49
N LEU A 517 27.55 -3.28 -2.56
CA LEU A 517 26.64 -3.01 -1.44
C LEU A 517 26.91 -4.06 -0.34
N THR A 518 26.98 -3.61 0.92
CA THR A 518 27.12 -4.46 2.11
C THR A 518 25.86 -4.45 2.96
N ALA A 519 25.81 -5.29 3.98
CA ALA A 519 24.70 -5.27 4.95
C ALA A 519 24.53 -3.90 5.62
N GLU A 520 25.64 -3.26 6.04
CA GLU A 520 25.64 -1.91 6.61
C GLU A 520 25.17 -0.88 5.58
N GLY A 521 25.56 -1.06 4.30
CA GLY A 521 25.10 -0.20 3.20
C GLY A 521 23.60 -0.25 2.99
N VAL A 522 22.96 -1.41 3.18
CA VAL A 522 21.49 -1.55 3.13
C VAL A 522 20.83 -0.76 4.27
N VAL A 523 21.39 -0.84 5.49
CA VAL A 523 20.87 -0.08 6.65
C VAL A 523 20.99 1.42 6.40
N GLU A 524 22.16 1.91 5.95
CA GLU A 524 22.34 3.34 5.65
C GLU A 524 21.44 3.81 4.49
N PHE A 525 21.16 2.95 3.53
CA PHE A 525 20.20 3.24 2.46
C PHE A 525 18.78 3.43 3.02
N GLY A 526 18.32 2.55 3.91
CA GLY A 526 17.02 2.70 4.58
C GLY A 526 16.93 3.98 5.43
N LYS A 527 18.00 4.31 6.18
CA LYS A 527 18.10 5.57 6.93
C LYS A 527 18.03 6.80 6.02
N TYR A 528 18.72 6.77 4.87
CA TYR A 528 18.65 7.84 3.87
C TYR A 528 17.21 8.11 3.44
N VAL A 529 16.43 7.06 3.14
CA VAL A 529 15.03 7.20 2.73
C VAL A 529 14.21 7.86 3.84
N LEU A 530 14.29 7.35 5.08
CA LEU A 530 13.52 7.87 6.21
C LEU A 530 13.91 9.31 6.56
N ARG A 531 15.20 9.65 6.51
CA ARG A 531 15.66 11.04 6.73
C ARG A 531 15.12 11.98 5.65
N THR A 532 15.18 11.58 4.37
CA THR A 532 14.64 12.37 3.26
C THR A 532 13.14 12.67 3.45
N GLU A 533 12.38 11.66 3.84
CA GLU A 533 10.95 11.80 4.11
C GLU A 533 10.67 12.65 5.35
N ARG A 534 11.45 12.46 6.42
CA ARG A 534 11.32 13.24 7.66
C ARG A 534 11.60 14.72 7.42
N GLU A 535 12.66 15.05 6.69
CA GLU A 535 13.04 16.42 6.35
C GLU A 535 11.94 17.13 5.54
N PHE A 536 11.35 16.43 4.56
CA PHE A 536 10.20 16.96 3.82
C PHE A 536 9.02 17.26 4.75
N ASN A 537 8.68 16.33 5.65
CA ASN A 537 7.57 16.50 6.58
C ASN A 537 7.80 17.65 7.57
N LEU A 538 9.01 17.78 8.11
CA LEU A 538 9.37 18.93 8.97
C LEU A 538 9.18 20.25 8.21
N ALA A 539 9.64 20.32 6.96
CA ALA A 539 9.45 21.51 6.11
C ALA A 539 7.98 21.72 5.72
N ALA A 540 7.15 20.69 5.71
CA ALA A 540 5.70 20.79 5.53
C ALA A 540 4.94 21.21 6.81
N GLY A 541 5.66 21.37 7.95
CA GLY A 541 5.09 21.78 9.23
C GLY A 541 4.71 20.63 10.17
N MET A 542 5.07 19.38 9.84
CA MET A 542 4.86 18.21 10.70
C MET A 542 6.04 18.06 11.67
N THR A 543 5.84 18.46 12.92
CA THR A 543 6.82 18.30 14.00
C THR A 543 6.64 16.97 14.74
N ASN A 544 7.42 16.74 15.78
CA ASN A 544 7.26 15.59 16.70
C ASN A 544 5.85 15.51 17.30
N LEU A 545 5.13 16.63 17.43
CA LEU A 545 3.74 16.65 17.89
C LEU A 545 2.79 15.90 16.95
N SER A 546 3.17 15.72 15.68
CA SER A 546 2.41 14.90 14.72
C SER A 546 2.67 13.39 14.89
N ASP A 547 3.70 13.01 15.66
CA ASP A 547 4.11 11.63 15.89
C ASP A 547 3.48 11.10 17.20
N ARG A 548 2.17 11.22 17.33
CA ARG A 548 1.42 10.82 18.54
C ARG A 548 0.17 10.02 18.16
N LEU A 549 -0.20 9.09 19.01
CA LEU A 549 -1.49 8.40 18.92
C LEU A 549 -2.61 9.24 19.50
N PRO A 550 -3.87 9.03 19.07
CA PRO A 550 -5.05 9.63 19.69
C PRO A 550 -5.18 9.30 21.18
N GLU A 551 -5.65 10.26 21.99
CA GLU A 551 -5.78 10.17 23.47
C GLU A 551 -6.63 8.96 23.92
N PHE A 552 -7.62 8.53 23.16
CA PHE A 552 -8.46 7.39 23.56
C PHE A 552 -7.69 6.06 23.68
N PHE A 553 -6.47 5.95 23.17
CA PHE A 553 -5.61 4.79 23.41
C PHE A 553 -5.02 4.74 24.83
N GLU A 554 -5.16 5.79 25.62
CA GLU A 554 -4.89 5.78 27.06
C GLU A 554 -5.99 5.04 27.86
N GLU A 555 -7.16 4.77 27.25
CA GLU A 555 -8.21 3.94 27.83
C GLU A 555 -7.80 2.45 27.78
N PRO A 556 -8.05 1.68 28.88
CA PRO A 556 -7.71 0.26 28.90
C PRO A 556 -8.55 -0.54 27.90
N ILE A 557 -7.91 -1.51 27.22
CA ILE A 557 -8.58 -2.42 26.28
C ILE A 557 -8.68 -3.84 26.83
N PRO A 558 -9.91 -4.46 26.86
CA PRO A 558 -10.04 -5.89 27.15
C PRO A 558 -9.39 -6.75 26.06
N PRO A 559 -8.85 -7.98 26.36
CA PRO A 559 -8.88 -8.62 27.68
C PRO A 559 -7.73 -8.23 28.61
N HIS A 560 -6.67 -7.61 28.12
CA HIS A 560 -5.44 -7.36 28.89
C HIS A 560 -5.56 -6.14 29.82
N ASN A 561 -6.53 -5.26 29.59
CA ASN A 561 -6.61 -3.94 30.20
C ASN A 561 -5.36 -3.09 29.98
N ALA A 562 -4.67 -3.36 28.86
CA ALA A 562 -3.50 -2.62 28.42
C ALA A 562 -3.89 -1.21 27.96
N VAL A 563 -2.96 -0.27 28.11
CA VAL A 563 -3.08 1.13 27.71
C VAL A 563 -1.89 1.53 26.85
N TRP A 564 -2.03 2.59 26.08
CA TRP A 564 -0.91 3.27 25.46
C TRP A 564 -0.29 4.23 26.50
N ASP A 565 0.93 3.95 26.90
CA ASP A 565 1.58 4.60 28.04
C ASP A 565 2.99 5.18 27.72
N PHE A 566 3.31 5.36 26.43
CA PHE A 566 4.55 6.01 26.01
C PHE A 566 4.46 7.54 26.16
N SER A 567 5.47 8.13 26.76
CA SER A 567 5.65 9.59 26.75
C SER A 567 6.09 10.09 25.37
N GLY A 568 5.94 11.40 25.15
CA GLY A 568 6.40 12.02 23.92
C GLY A 568 7.90 11.87 23.68
N GLU A 569 8.69 11.98 24.75
CA GLU A 569 10.15 11.86 24.72
C GLU A 569 10.57 10.43 24.34
N GLU A 570 9.91 9.41 24.89
CA GLU A 570 10.18 8.01 24.53
C GLU A 570 9.89 7.75 23.05
N ILE A 571 8.80 8.28 22.51
CA ILE A 571 8.46 8.14 21.08
C ILE A 571 9.51 8.87 20.22
N ASP A 572 9.94 10.05 20.63
CA ASP A 572 10.88 10.88 19.87
C ASP A 572 12.28 10.22 19.75
N GLU A 573 12.66 9.31 20.66
CA GLU A 573 13.86 8.48 20.55
C GLU A 573 13.92 7.66 19.25
N PHE A 574 12.78 7.40 18.60
CA PHE A 574 12.73 6.72 17.30
C PHE A 574 13.69 7.37 16.28
N TRP A 575 13.83 8.68 16.31
CA TRP A 575 14.61 9.45 15.34
C TRP A 575 16.12 9.56 15.67
N ASN A 576 16.58 8.88 16.71
CA ASN A 576 18.00 8.86 17.10
C ASN A 576 18.82 7.89 16.23
N PHE A 577 19.01 8.20 14.91
CA PHE A 577 19.83 7.40 13.98
C PHE A 577 20.45 8.23 12.85
#